data_70f15407d4ca22cf3c3f45bfb51a0877
#
_entry.id   70f15407d4ca22cf3c3f45bfb51a0877
#
_cell.length_a   1.000
_cell.length_b   1.000
_cell.length_c   1.000
_cell.angle_alpha   90.00
_cell.angle_beta   90.00
_cell.angle_gamma   90.00
#
_symmetry.space_group_name_H-M   'P 1'
#
loop_
_entity.id
_entity.type
_entity.pdbx_description
1 polymer ?
#
loop_
_entity_poly.entity_id
_entity_poly.type
_entity_poly.pdbx_seq_one_letter_code
_entity_poly.pdbx_strand_id
1 'polypeptide(L)'
;MIGKGVSIRYARYFEAGKDLIVEDYAEINCLSKQKIICGNRVSIGKFAIIRPSNSYGGEIGEGLKIGNNSNIGPYSYIGCSGYIEIGDNVMISPRVSIYAENHVFDRTDIVMKEQGVKKQFVKIEDDCWIAANSIILAGVTIGKGSVVAAGSVVTEDIPPYSIVAGVPARIIKQRIQPS
;
A
#
# COMPACT_ATOMS: atom_id res chain seq x y z
N MET A 1 6.25 15.29 12.92
CA MET A 1 6.72 16.38 12.02
C MET A 1 5.91 16.36 10.75
N ILE A 2 5.44 17.53 10.28
CA ILE A 2 4.72 17.66 9.00
C ILE A 2 5.56 18.57 8.10
N GLY A 3 5.92 18.09 6.94
CA GLY A 3 6.77 18.78 5.98
C GLY A 3 6.05 19.89 5.21
N LYS A 4 6.80 20.60 4.36
CA LYS A 4 6.29 21.69 3.53
C LYS A 4 5.35 21.16 2.44
N GLY A 5 4.24 21.85 2.21
CA GLY A 5 3.33 21.53 1.10
C GLY A 5 2.58 20.20 1.25
N VAL A 6 2.57 19.61 2.43
CA VAL A 6 1.78 18.41 2.73
C VAL A 6 0.29 18.73 2.61
N SER A 7 -0.46 17.86 1.93
CA SER A 7 -1.92 17.96 1.79
C SER A 7 -2.59 16.80 2.51
N ILE A 8 -3.35 17.08 3.58
CA ILE A 8 -4.20 16.11 4.27
C ILE A 8 -5.65 16.54 4.08
N ARG A 9 -6.38 15.83 3.21
CA ARG A 9 -7.77 16.14 2.92
C ARG A 9 -8.68 15.25 3.75
N TYR A 10 -9.80 15.79 4.24
CA TYR A 10 -10.77 15.08 5.09
C TYR A 10 -10.14 14.56 6.38
N ALA A 11 -9.38 15.41 7.07
CA ALA A 11 -8.57 15.06 8.25
C ALA A 11 -9.36 14.40 9.41
N ARG A 12 -10.68 14.56 9.46
CA ARG A 12 -11.56 13.83 10.42
C ARG A 12 -11.51 12.30 10.27
N TYR A 13 -11.02 11.80 9.14
CA TYR A 13 -10.83 10.38 8.86
C TYR A 13 -9.35 9.97 8.95
N PHE A 14 -8.50 10.80 9.54
CA PHE A 14 -7.09 10.52 9.76
C PHE A 14 -6.80 10.34 11.24
N GLU A 15 -6.18 9.22 11.59
CA GLU A 15 -5.71 8.94 12.95
C GLU A 15 -4.22 8.61 12.90
N ALA A 16 -3.46 9.12 13.86
CA ALA A 16 -2.04 8.83 13.96
C ALA A 16 -1.60 8.69 15.41
N GLY A 17 -0.71 7.74 15.65
CA GLY A 17 0.00 7.58 16.90
C GLY A 17 1.10 8.62 17.10
N LYS A 18 2.01 8.34 18.02
CA LYS A 18 3.13 9.23 18.34
C LYS A 18 4.20 9.20 17.25
N ASP A 19 4.95 10.28 17.13
CA ASP A 19 6.15 10.39 16.28
C ASP A 19 5.87 10.15 14.78
N LEU A 20 4.70 10.61 14.30
CA LEU A 20 4.41 10.62 12.87
C LEU A 20 5.30 11.63 12.15
N ILE A 21 5.89 11.21 11.04
CA ILE A 21 6.62 12.06 10.09
C ILE A 21 5.87 12.00 8.75
N VAL A 22 5.51 13.15 8.21
CA VAL A 22 5.02 13.29 6.84
C VAL A 22 5.95 14.25 6.13
N GLU A 23 6.67 13.77 5.14
CA GLU A 23 7.65 14.56 4.41
C GLU A 23 7.00 15.49 3.38
N ASP A 24 7.81 16.40 2.83
CA ASP A 24 7.37 17.46 1.92
C ASP A 24 6.52 16.95 0.76
N TYR A 25 5.45 17.66 0.46
CA TYR A 25 4.58 17.46 -0.69
C TYR A 25 3.88 16.09 -0.74
N ALA A 26 3.84 15.34 0.36
CA ALA A 26 3.01 14.15 0.43
C ALA A 26 1.51 14.52 0.37
N GLU A 27 0.72 13.72 -0.32
CA GLU A 27 -0.73 13.87 -0.44
C GLU A 27 -1.47 12.72 0.22
N ILE A 28 -2.32 13.03 1.20
CA ILE A 28 -3.14 12.06 1.92
C ILE A 28 -4.61 12.45 1.79
N ASN A 29 -5.33 11.72 0.96
CA ASN A 29 -6.79 11.81 0.95
C ASN A 29 -7.34 10.79 1.94
N CYS A 30 -8.04 11.27 2.97
CA CYS A 30 -8.50 10.40 4.05
C CYS A 30 -9.98 9.99 3.90
N LEU A 31 -10.67 10.40 2.83
CA LEU A 31 -12.09 10.07 2.62
C LEU A 31 -12.28 8.58 2.40
N SER A 32 -12.54 7.85 3.46
CA SER A 32 -12.66 6.39 3.47
C SER A 32 -13.62 5.91 4.55
N LYS A 33 -14.14 4.69 4.42
CA LYS A 33 -15.08 4.09 5.38
C LYS A 33 -14.40 3.73 6.69
N GLN A 34 -13.16 3.21 6.62
CA GLN A 34 -12.41 2.69 7.77
C GLN A 34 -11.22 3.57 8.17
N LYS A 35 -11.20 4.84 7.69
CA LYS A 35 -10.16 5.83 7.97
C LYS A 35 -8.78 5.49 7.38
N ILE A 36 -7.87 6.43 7.53
CA ILE A 36 -6.41 6.24 7.36
C ILE A 36 -5.81 6.28 8.75
N ILE A 37 -5.26 5.16 9.19
CA ILE A 37 -4.77 4.97 10.56
C ILE A 37 -3.27 4.68 10.50
N CYS A 38 -2.48 5.50 11.16
CA CYS A 38 -1.04 5.31 11.35
C CYS A 38 -0.74 4.97 12.80
N GLY A 39 0.03 3.92 13.04
CA GLY A 39 0.58 3.60 14.35
C GLY A 39 1.63 4.60 14.85
N ASN A 40 2.43 4.20 15.81
CA ASN A 40 3.53 5.03 16.33
C ASN A 40 4.77 4.94 15.43
N ARG A 41 5.55 6.03 15.35
CA ARG A 41 6.80 6.10 14.57
C ARG A 41 6.60 5.70 13.10
N VAL A 42 5.53 6.16 12.49
CA VAL A 42 5.27 5.99 11.05
C VAL A 42 5.90 7.15 10.28
N SER A 43 6.50 6.87 9.13
CA SER A 43 6.93 7.92 8.21
C SER A 43 6.31 7.74 6.81
N ILE A 44 5.86 8.85 6.25
CA ILE A 44 5.31 8.94 4.89
C ILE A 44 6.24 9.85 4.10
N GLY A 45 6.90 9.26 3.11
CA GLY A 45 7.97 9.90 2.35
C GLY A 45 7.48 11.00 1.41
N LYS A 46 8.42 11.81 0.98
CA LYS A 46 8.22 12.94 0.07
C LYS A 46 7.48 12.53 -1.21
N PHE A 47 6.47 13.32 -1.60
CA PHE A 47 5.62 13.05 -2.77
C PHE A 47 4.89 11.71 -2.75
N ALA A 48 4.79 11.02 -1.63
CA ALA A 48 3.93 9.85 -1.53
C ALA A 48 2.46 10.24 -1.62
N ILE A 49 1.65 9.39 -2.25
CA ILE A 49 0.22 9.62 -2.45
C ILE A 49 -0.56 8.47 -1.80
N ILE A 50 -1.46 8.80 -0.89
CA ILE A 50 -2.41 7.86 -0.28
C ILE A 50 -3.82 8.23 -0.74
N ARG A 51 -4.50 7.33 -1.44
CA ARG A 51 -5.79 7.62 -2.06
C ARG A 51 -6.77 6.46 -1.95
N PRO A 52 -7.78 6.56 -1.06
CA PRO A 52 -8.83 5.53 -0.91
C PRO A 52 -9.97 5.67 -1.92
N SER A 53 -10.14 6.85 -2.52
CA SER A 53 -11.24 7.12 -3.44
C SER A 53 -10.74 7.87 -4.66
N ASN A 54 -11.33 7.61 -5.83
CA ASN A 54 -10.97 8.36 -7.00
C ASN A 54 -11.66 9.74 -7.04
N SER A 55 -11.11 10.67 -7.81
CA SER A 55 -11.57 12.07 -7.86
C SER A 55 -12.82 12.30 -8.72
N TYR A 56 -13.27 11.30 -9.45
CA TYR A 56 -14.33 11.43 -10.46
C TYR A 56 -15.71 10.96 -9.98
N GLY A 57 -15.86 10.77 -8.68
CA GLY A 57 -17.07 10.20 -8.11
C GLY A 57 -17.02 8.67 -8.11
N GLY A 58 -17.90 8.06 -7.38
CA GLY A 58 -17.97 6.63 -7.17
C GLY A 58 -18.10 6.31 -5.68
N GLU A 59 -18.01 5.05 -5.35
CA GLU A 59 -18.08 4.61 -3.97
C GLU A 59 -16.87 5.08 -3.16
N ILE A 60 -17.10 5.49 -1.93
CA ILE A 60 -16.03 5.77 -0.96
C ILE A 60 -15.21 4.50 -0.75
N GLY A 61 -13.88 4.65 -0.78
CA GLY A 61 -12.96 3.55 -0.56
C GLY A 61 -12.92 3.08 0.89
N GLU A 62 -12.27 1.94 1.10
CA GLU A 62 -12.24 1.29 2.42
C GLU A 62 -11.24 1.96 3.37
N GLY A 63 -10.00 2.17 2.97
CA GLY A 63 -9.00 2.85 3.80
C GLY A 63 -7.69 2.10 3.97
N LEU A 64 -6.88 2.55 4.93
CA LEU A 64 -5.51 2.08 5.15
C LEU A 64 -5.18 2.05 6.64
N LYS A 65 -4.54 0.97 7.08
CA LYS A 65 -3.89 0.89 8.39
C LYS A 65 -2.39 0.64 8.18
N ILE A 66 -1.57 1.41 8.87
CA ILE A 66 -0.12 1.25 8.93
C ILE A 66 0.26 0.97 10.39
N GLY A 67 0.96 -0.12 10.62
CA GLY A 67 1.45 -0.52 11.93
C GLY A 67 2.59 0.37 12.45
N ASN A 68 3.10 0.02 13.60
CA ASN A 68 4.15 0.78 14.27
C ASN A 68 5.50 0.62 13.55
N ASN A 69 6.35 1.67 13.63
CA ASN A 69 7.72 1.63 13.12
C ASN A 69 7.81 1.24 11.63
N SER A 70 6.82 1.62 10.84
CA SER A 70 6.72 1.30 9.42
C SER A 70 6.78 2.57 8.58
N ASN A 71 7.22 2.45 7.34
CA ASN A 71 7.32 3.60 6.45
C ASN A 71 6.71 3.37 5.08
N ILE A 72 6.25 4.44 4.46
CA ILE A 72 5.96 4.53 3.02
C ILE A 72 7.07 5.36 2.38
N GLY A 73 7.81 4.77 1.44
CA GLY A 73 8.92 5.43 0.76
C GLY A 73 8.49 6.60 -0.13
N PRO A 74 9.42 7.50 -0.47
CA PRO A 74 9.14 8.64 -1.35
C PRO A 74 8.57 8.21 -2.71
N TYR A 75 7.69 9.04 -3.28
CA TYR A 75 7.05 8.82 -4.59
C TYR A 75 6.21 7.54 -4.68
N SER A 76 5.87 6.91 -3.57
CA SER A 76 5.01 5.71 -3.55
C SER A 76 3.54 6.09 -3.74
N TYR A 77 2.77 5.16 -4.32
CA TYR A 77 1.33 5.29 -4.49
C TYR A 77 0.59 4.18 -3.74
N ILE A 78 -0.30 4.57 -2.85
CA ILE A 78 -1.12 3.65 -2.04
C ILE A 78 -2.59 3.86 -2.41
N GLY A 79 -3.08 3.04 -3.33
CA GLY A 79 -4.46 3.04 -3.81
C GLY A 79 -5.34 2.15 -2.94
N CYS A 80 -5.83 2.69 -1.83
CA CYS A 80 -6.57 1.96 -0.80
C CYS A 80 -8.10 2.03 -0.97
N SER A 81 -8.58 1.89 -2.20
CA SER A 81 -10.01 1.79 -2.51
C SER A 81 -10.62 0.51 -1.93
N GLY A 82 -9.93 -0.64 -2.03
CA GLY A 82 -10.08 -1.76 -1.10
C GLY A 82 -9.26 -1.47 0.16
N TYR A 83 -9.44 -2.24 1.22
CA TYR A 83 -8.69 -2.03 2.45
C TYR A 83 -7.26 -2.52 2.32
N ILE A 84 -6.31 -1.72 2.80
CA ILE A 84 -4.90 -2.10 2.88
C ILE A 84 -4.48 -2.15 4.33
N GLU A 85 -3.84 -3.23 4.74
CA GLU A 85 -3.21 -3.37 6.05
C GLU A 85 -1.69 -3.58 5.88
N ILE A 86 -0.91 -2.70 6.50
CA ILE A 86 0.54 -2.78 6.59
C ILE A 86 0.88 -3.00 8.06
N GLY A 87 1.61 -4.06 8.35
CA GLY A 87 2.00 -4.47 9.70
C GLY A 87 3.07 -3.59 10.34
N ASP A 88 3.64 -4.08 11.42
CA ASP A 88 4.70 -3.43 12.18
C ASP A 88 6.09 -3.68 11.53
N ASN A 89 7.01 -2.72 11.66
CA ASN A 89 8.39 -2.81 11.16
C ASN A 89 8.50 -3.08 9.65
N VAL A 90 7.54 -2.61 8.86
CA VAL A 90 7.55 -2.77 7.40
C VAL A 90 8.33 -1.66 6.75
N MET A 91 9.26 -2.03 5.87
CA MET A 91 10.06 -1.10 5.07
C MET A 91 9.52 -1.05 3.64
N ILE A 92 8.91 0.04 3.25
CA ILE A 92 8.51 0.31 1.87
C ILE A 92 9.49 1.31 1.27
N SER A 93 10.23 0.85 0.26
CA SER A 93 11.23 1.64 -0.47
C SER A 93 10.58 2.65 -1.43
N PRO A 94 11.36 3.56 -2.07
CA PRO A 94 10.80 4.54 -2.99
C PRO A 94 10.06 3.94 -4.19
N ARG A 95 9.03 4.64 -4.67
CA ARG A 95 8.27 4.32 -5.89
C ARG A 95 7.58 2.96 -5.86
N VAL A 96 7.20 2.49 -4.69
CA VAL A 96 6.34 1.31 -4.57
C VAL A 96 4.90 1.70 -4.85
N SER A 97 4.18 0.87 -5.61
CA SER A 97 2.76 1.04 -5.86
C SER A 97 1.96 -0.13 -5.27
N ILE A 98 0.93 0.18 -4.49
CA ILE A 98 0.02 -0.82 -3.93
C ILE A 98 -1.39 -0.48 -4.40
N TYR A 99 -2.05 -1.44 -5.04
CA TYR A 99 -3.40 -1.28 -5.55
C TYR A 99 -4.33 -2.28 -4.89
N ALA A 100 -5.40 -1.81 -4.26
CA ALA A 100 -6.41 -2.65 -3.63
C ALA A 100 -7.71 -2.74 -4.46
N GLU A 101 -7.63 -2.42 -5.74
CA GLU A 101 -8.73 -2.60 -6.70
C GLU A 101 -8.21 -2.92 -8.09
N ASN A 102 -9.05 -3.57 -8.88
CA ASN A 102 -8.89 -3.77 -10.32
C ASN A 102 -10.16 -3.35 -11.04
N HIS A 103 -10.04 -2.88 -12.28
CA HIS A 103 -11.20 -2.73 -13.16
C HIS A 103 -11.73 -4.10 -13.58
N VAL A 104 -13.06 -4.20 -13.71
CA VAL A 104 -13.70 -5.34 -14.37
C VAL A 104 -13.61 -5.11 -15.88
N PHE A 105 -13.17 -6.13 -16.63
CA PHE A 105 -12.90 -6.03 -18.07
C PHE A 105 -13.28 -7.31 -18.85
N ASP A 106 -14.05 -8.20 -18.24
CA ASP A 106 -14.33 -9.53 -18.80
C ASP A 106 -15.28 -9.48 -20.00
N ARG A 107 -16.14 -8.48 -20.06
CA ARG A 107 -17.12 -8.31 -21.12
C ARG A 107 -16.57 -7.47 -22.25
N THR A 108 -16.82 -7.91 -23.50
CA THR A 108 -16.40 -7.20 -24.73
C THR A 108 -17.52 -6.34 -25.35
N ASP A 109 -18.74 -6.50 -24.91
CA ASP A 109 -19.94 -5.78 -25.37
C ASP A 109 -20.25 -4.51 -24.58
N ILE A 110 -19.49 -4.24 -23.50
CA ILE A 110 -19.61 -3.05 -22.67
C ILE A 110 -18.22 -2.40 -22.54
N VAL A 111 -18.15 -1.07 -22.62
CA VAL A 111 -16.87 -0.37 -22.42
C VAL A 111 -16.34 -0.60 -21.00
N MET A 112 -15.03 -0.81 -20.87
CA MET A 112 -14.39 -1.16 -19.58
C MET A 112 -14.79 -0.22 -18.44
N LYS A 113 -14.87 1.07 -18.70
CA LYS A 113 -15.21 2.08 -17.70
C LYS A 113 -16.59 1.88 -17.06
N GLU A 114 -17.51 1.23 -17.76
CA GLU A 114 -18.88 0.96 -17.28
C GLU A 114 -19.01 -0.38 -16.58
N GLN A 115 -18.00 -1.27 -16.68
CA GLN A 115 -18.02 -2.58 -16.02
C GLN A 115 -17.74 -2.49 -14.52
N GLY A 116 -17.26 -1.34 -14.04
CA GLY A 116 -17.01 -1.11 -12.63
C GLY A 116 -15.63 -1.59 -12.15
N VAL A 117 -15.50 -1.73 -10.84
CA VAL A 117 -14.25 -2.09 -10.17
C VAL A 117 -14.49 -3.23 -9.17
N LYS A 118 -13.48 -4.07 -8.98
CA LYS A 118 -13.44 -5.10 -7.95
C LYS A 118 -12.42 -4.68 -6.88
N LYS A 119 -12.92 -4.31 -5.71
CA LYS A 119 -12.10 -4.00 -4.54
C LYS A 119 -11.67 -5.29 -3.85
N GLN A 120 -10.41 -5.39 -3.46
CA GLN A 120 -9.86 -6.55 -2.76
C GLN A 120 -8.91 -6.09 -1.66
N PHE A 121 -8.85 -6.87 -0.58
CA PHE A 121 -7.98 -6.62 0.55
C PHE A 121 -6.52 -6.86 0.16
N VAL A 122 -5.61 -5.98 0.59
CA VAL A 122 -4.16 -6.20 0.49
C VAL A 122 -3.57 -6.20 1.88
N LYS A 123 -2.76 -7.21 2.19
CA LYS A 123 -2.07 -7.31 3.47
C LYS A 123 -0.56 -7.43 3.28
N ILE A 124 0.19 -6.62 4.02
CA ILE A 124 1.63 -6.78 4.17
C ILE A 124 1.86 -7.02 5.66
N GLU A 125 2.28 -8.23 6.01
CA GLU A 125 2.51 -8.60 7.40
C GLU A 125 3.79 -7.96 7.96
N ASP A 126 4.07 -8.19 9.25
CA ASP A 126 5.20 -7.57 9.94
C ASP A 126 6.57 -7.94 9.34
N ASP A 127 7.56 -7.07 9.58
CA ASP A 127 8.98 -7.31 9.21
C ASP A 127 9.21 -7.55 7.71
N CYS A 128 8.35 -7.02 6.84
CA CYS A 128 8.50 -7.13 5.40
C CYS A 128 9.35 -5.98 4.82
N TRP A 129 10.09 -6.30 3.76
CA TRP A 129 10.76 -5.30 2.94
C TRP A 129 10.23 -5.33 1.51
N ILE A 130 9.61 -4.24 1.09
CA ILE A 130 9.14 -4.02 -0.27
C ILE A 130 10.14 -3.09 -0.96
N ALA A 131 10.98 -3.65 -1.82
CA ALA A 131 12.05 -2.88 -2.47
C ALA A 131 11.53 -1.97 -3.58
N ALA A 132 12.36 -1.03 -4.01
CA ALA A 132 11.99 0.07 -4.88
C ALA A 132 11.37 -0.36 -6.21
N ASN A 133 10.42 0.45 -6.70
CA ASN A 133 9.70 0.24 -7.96
C ASN A 133 8.88 -1.06 -8.02
N SER A 134 8.59 -1.70 -6.89
CA SER A 134 7.72 -2.89 -6.86
C SER A 134 6.25 -2.50 -6.92
N ILE A 135 5.44 -3.41 -7.46
CA ILE A 135 3.99 -3.26 -7.56
C ILE A 135 3.33 -4.43 -6.84
N ILE A 136 2.39 -4.12 -5.94
CA ILE A 136 1.56 -5.10 -5.23
C ILE A 136 0.13 -4.96 -5.74
N LEU A 137 -0.41 -6.05 -6.29
CA LEU A 137 -1.76 -6.04 -6.85
C LEU A 137 -2.83 -6.38 -5.81
N ALA A 138 -4.06 -6.10 -6.19
CA ALA A 138 -5.23 -6.33 -5.36
C ALA A 138 -5.43 -7.81 -5.01
N GLY A 139 -5.80 -8.08 -3.77
CA GLY A 139 -6.04 -9.43 -3.26
C GLY A 139 -4.82 -10.15 -2.70
N VAL A 140 -3.64 -9.52 -2.71
CA VAL A 140 -2.37 -10.15 -2.30
C VAL A 140 -2.13 -10.00 -0.80
N THR A 141 -1.68 -11.10 -0.18
CA THR A 141 -1.08 -11.13 1.16
C THR A 141 0.43 -11.39 1.05
N ILE A 142 1.24 -10.51 1.63
CA ILE A 142 2.68 -10.72 1.78
C ILE A 142 2.95 -11.17 3.21
N GLY A 143 3.35 -12.44 3.35
CA GLY A 143 3.59 -13.08 4.64
C GLY A 143 4.79 -12.48 5.38
N LYS A 144 4.73 -12.55 6.71
CA LYS A 144 5.70 -11.99 7.65
C LYS A 144 7.15 -12.25 7.25
N GLY A 145 7.98 -11.24 7.41
CA GLY A 145 9.42 -11.35 7.19
C GLY A 145 9.84 -11.54 5.73
N SER A 146 8.94 -11.34 4.78
CA SER A 146 9.24 -11.54 3.35
C SER A 146 9.91 -10.32 2.73
N VAL A 147 10.63 -10.56 1.64
CA VAL A 147 11.31 -9.54 0.83
C VAL A 147 10.80 -9.60 -0.59
N VAL A 148 10.29 -8.48 -1.08
CA VAL A 148 9.94 -8.27 -2.48
C VAL A 148 11.10 -7.51 -3.13
N ALA A 149 11.80 -8.14 -4.07
CA ALA A 149 12.93 -7.52 -4.76
C ALA A 149 12.50 -6.35 -5.65
N ALA A 150 13.40 -5.42 -5.89
CA ALA A 150 13.11 -4.21 -6.66
C ALA A 150 12.57 -4.52 -8.07
N GLY A 151 11.60 -3.74 -8.52
CA GLY A 151 10.97 -3.87 -9.83
C GLY A 151 10.04 -5.09 -9.98
N SER A 152 9.71 -5.78 -8.91
CA SER A 152 8.83 -6.95 -8.96
C SER A 152 7.35 -6.57 -9.03
N VAL A 153 6.55 -7.41 -9.69
CA VAL A 153 5.08 -7.31 -9.69
C VAL A 153 4.49 -8.51 -8.98
N VAL A 154 3.96 -8.29 -7.79
CA VAL A 154 3.35 -9.36 -6.96
C VAL A 154 1.88 -9.50 -7.32
N THR A 155 1.52 -10.66 -7.83
CA THR A 155 0.18 -10.99 -8.33
C THR A 155 -0.53 -12.08 -7.52
N GLU A 156 0.18 -12.74 -6.60
CA GLU A 156 -0.29 -13.87 -5.80
C GLU A 156 0.27 -13.74 -4.38
N ASP A 157 -0.33 -14.45 -3.42
CA ASP A 157 0.10 -14.47 -2.03
C ASP A 157 1.54 -14.97 -1.89
N ILE A 158 2.29 -14.34 -1.00
CA ILE A 158 3.67 -14.68 -0.70
C ILE A 158 3.73 -15.32 0.70
N PRO A 159 4.19 -16.57 0.81
CA PRO A 159 4.38 -17.22 2.11
C PRO A 159 5.38 -16.47 3.00
N PRO A 160 5.27 -16.58 4.33
CA PRO A 160 6.22 -15.93 5.25
C PRO A 160 7.68 -16.28 4.95
N TYR A 161 8.56 -15.32 5.24
CA TYR A 161 10.02 -15.44 5.11
C TYR A 161 10.53 -15.74 3.70
N SER A 162 9.72 -15.47 2.67
CA SER A 162 10.09 -15.66 1.27
C SER A 162 10.83 -14.46 0.71
N ILE A 163 11.77 -14.70 -0.20
CA ILE A 163 12.36 -13.68 -1.06
C ILE A 163 11.81 -13.91 -2.47
N VAL A 164 11.11 -12.92 -3.01
CA VAL A 164 10.48 -12.99 -4.33
C VAL A 164 11.05 -11.96 -5.28
N ALA A 165 11.07 -12.29 -6.57
CA ALA A 165 11.52 -11.40 -7.64
C ALA A 165 10.80 -11.66 -8.96
N GLY A 166 10.77 -10.67 -9.85
CA GLY A 166 10.33 -10.78 -11.24
C GLY A 166 8.93 -10.23 -11.53
N VAL A 167 8.51 -10.38 -12.80
CA VAL A 167 7.22 -9.96 -13.34
C VAL A 167 6.64 -11.13 -14.16
N PRO A 168 5.65 -11.85 -13.62
CA PRO A 168 5.17 -11.81 -12.24
C PRO A 168 6.22 -12.29 -11.23
N ALA A 169 6.13 -11.84 -9.99
CA ALA A 169 7.06 -12.23 -8.93
C ALA A 169 6.94 -13.73 -8.61
N ARG A 170 8.09 -14.39 -8.40
CA ARG A 170 8.17 -15.80 -7.98
C ARG A 170 9.16 -15.93 -6.83
N ILE A 171 8.93 -16.94 -5.99
CA ILE A 171 9.85 -17.24 -4.88
C ILE A 171 11.19 -17.67 -5.46
N ILE A 172 12.26 -16.94 -5.10
CA ILE A 172 13.63 -17.27 -5.50
C ILE A 172 14.43 -17.96 -4.39
N LYS A 173 14.08 -17.69 -3.14
CA LYS A 173 14.59 -18.42 -1.96
C LYS A 173 13.79 -18.11 -0.71
N GLN A 174 14.05 -18.84 0.36
CA GLN A 174 13.57 -18.56 1.72
C GLN A 174 14.66 -17.84 2.52
N ARG A 175 14.25 -16.99 3.48
CA ARG A 175 15.19 -16.43 4.48
C ARG A 175 15.66 -17.57 5.40
N ILE A 176 16.94 -17.57 5.69
CA ILE A 176 17.53 -18.57 6.59
C ILE A 176 17.16 -18.19 8.03
N GLN A 177 16.54 -19.11 8.75
CA GLN A 177 16.40 -18.96 10.18
C GLN A 177 17.73 -19.31 10.86
N PRO A 178 18.23 -18.49 11.81
CA PRO A 178 19.40 -18.88 12.58
C PRO A 178 19.09 -20.18 13.34
N SER A 179 20.04 -21.11 13.28
CA SER A 179 20.03 -22.36 14.06
C SER A 179 20.15 -22.09 15.55
#